data_183a7e7d76ae27ca33cd19763c72d038
#
_entry.id   183a7e7d76ae27ca33cd19763c72d038
#
_cell.length_a   1.000
_cell.length_b   1.000
_cell.length_c   1.000
_cell.angle_alpha   90.00
_cell.angle_beta   90.00
_cell.angle_gamma   90.00
#
_symmetry.space_group_name_H-M   'P 1'
#
loop_
_entity.id
_entity.type
_entity.pdbx_description
1 polymer ?
#
loop_
_entity_poly.entity_id
_entity_poly.type
_entity_poly.pdbx_seq_one_letter_code
_entity_poly.pdbx_strand_id
1 'polypeptide(L)'
;MRVFICGIIQGSISHLAVHEQSYRMRLRKLIEAYMPDCEVYCPVSIHPESLGYDEAKALEVFEESVEAARQSRLLVAYLPEASMGSAIEMWEAKKAGVKVVTITALEHNWVVKLFSDIVVKTMDEFEELLKGSAIRRLIKQPGPGA
;
A
#
# COMPACT_ATOMS: atom_id res chain seq x y z
N MET A 1 -12.17 -3.62 9.78
CA MET A 1 -10.95 -4.24 9.22
C MET A 1 -9.98 -3.17 8.80
N ARG A 2 -8.65 -3.46 8.78
CA ARG A 2 -7.65 -2.47 8.37
C ARG A 2 -7.31 -2.58 6.88
N VAL A 3 -7.18 -1.42 6.22
CA VAL A 3 -6.62 -1.25 4.88
C VAL A 3 -5.36 -0.41 4.98
N PHE A 4 -4.24 -0.94 4.51
CA PHE A 4 -2.94 -0.28 4.51
C PHE A 4 -2.70 0.43 3.18
N ILE A 5 -2.37 1.71 3.21
CA ILE A 5 -1.95 2.47 2.02
C ILE A 5 -0.42 2.43 1.94
N CYS A 6 0.05 1.70 0.96
CA CYS A 6 1.45 1.58 0.57
C CYS A 6 1.72 2.45 -0.66
N GLY A 7 2.91 2.99 -0.78
CA GLY A 7 3.27 3.71 -1.99
C GLY A 7 4.58 4.48 -1.86
N ILE A 8 5.01 4.99 -3.00
CA ILE A 8 6.29 5.67 -3.14
C ILE A 8 6.38 6.89 -2.22
N ILE A 9 7.50 7.00 -1.51
CA ILE A 9 7.86 8.19 -0.72
C ILE A 9 9.12 8.81 -1.32
N GLN A 10 10.27 8.15 -1.18
CA GLN A 10 11.56 8.64 -1.69
C GLN A 10 11.83 8.17 -3.13
N GLY A 11 11.43 6.94 -3.49
CA GLY A 11 11.68 6.35 -4.80
C GLY A 11 13.15 6.37 -5.17
N SER A 12 13.44 6.87 -6.38
CA SER A 12 14.80 7.01 -6.91
C SER A 12 15.41 8.42 -6.72
N ILE A 13 14.79 9.27 -5.88
CA ILE A 13 15.33 10.60 -5.58
C ILE A 13 16.65 10.45 -4.81
N SER A 14 17.71 11.03 -5.35
CA SER A 14 19.07 10.89 -4.80
C SER A 14 19.41 11.89 -3.68
N HIS A 15 18.54 12.83 -3.38
CA HIS A 15 18.69 13.82 -2.32
C HIS A 15 17.53 13.72 -1.32
N LEU A 16 17.61 14.43 -0.19
CA LEU A 16 16.59 14.39 0.84
C LEU A 16 15.29 15.08 0.38
N ALA A 17 14.44 14.33 -0.28
CA ALA A 17 13.15 14.77 -0.79
C ALA A 17 12.17 13.59 -0.89
N VAL A 18 10.90 13.89 -1.11
CA VAL A 18 9.85 12.91 -1.33
C VAL A 18 9.12 13.20 -2.64
N HIS A 19 8.53 12.15 -3.21
CA HIS A 19 7.54 12.28 -4.26
C HIS A 19 6.29 13.00 -3.76
N GLU A 20 5.51 13.54 -4.68
CA GLU A 20 4.22 14.13 -4.37
C GLU A 20 3.30 13.09 -3.69
N GLN A 21 2.67 13.46 -2.57
CA GLN A 21 1.95 12.54 -1.69
C GLN A 21 0.42 12.70 -1.73
N SER A 22 -0.14 13.58 -2.56
CA SER A 22 -1.60 13.83 -2.62
C SER A 22 -2.40 12.59 -3.03
N TYR A 23 -1.79 11.63 -3.73
CA TYR A 23 -2.42 10.37 -4.09
C TYR A 23 -2.92 9.60 -2.85
N ARG A 24 -2.25 9.74 -1.71
CA ARG A 24 -2.64 9.08 -0.45
C ARG A 24 -3.98 9.58 0.07
N MET A 25 -4.20 10.88 -0.05
CA MET A 25 -5.49 11.49 0.32
C MET A 25 -6.61 11.03 -0.62
N ARG A 26 -6.31 10.95 -1.93
CA ARG A 26 -7.27 10.42 -2.92
C ARG A 26 -7.60 8.96 -2.64
N LEU A 27 -6.61 8.12 -2.39
CA LEU A 27 -6.82 6.72 -2.00
C LEU A 27 -7.67 6.57 -0.74
N ARG A 28 -7.35 7.34 0.31
CA ARG A 28 -8.12 7.32 1.56
C ARG A 28 -9.58 7.66 1.30
N LYS A 29 -9.87 8.76 0.58
CA LYS A 29 -11.23 9.17 0.26
C LYS A 29 -12.01 8.10 -0.52
N LEU A 30 -11.38 7.47 -1.51
CA LEU A 30 -12.00 6.38 -2.27
C LEU A 30 -12.29 5.18 -1.38
N ILE A 31 -11.33 4.73 -0.58
CA ILE A 31 -11.49 3.58 0.30
C ILE A 31 -12.60 3.86 1.32
N GLU A 32 -12.59 4.99 2.00
CA GLU A 32 -13.61 5.37 3.00
C GLU A 32 -15.01 5.50 2.38
N ALA A 33 -15.12 6.01 1.14
CA ALA A 33 -16.40 6.15 0.45
C ALA A 33 -17.04 4.80 0.10
N TYR A 34 -16.25 3.84 -0.36
CA TYR A 34 -16.75 2.54 -0.82
C TYR A 34 -16.63 1.42 0.22
N MET A 35 -15.84 1.63 1.27
CA MET A 35 -15.60 0.68 2.36
C MET A 35 -15.66 1.40 3.73
N PRO A 36 -16.81 1.97 4.11
CA PRO A 36 -16.92 2.86 5.29
C PRO A 36 -16.61 2.18 6.63
N ASP A 37 -16.70 0.84 6.69
CA ASP A 37 -16.44 0.07 7.92
C ASP A 37 -14.95 -0.30 8.07
N CYS A 38 -14.04 0.25 7.26
CA CYS A 38 -12.62 -0.03 7.37
C CYS A 38 -11.86 1.11 8.06
N GLU A 39 -10.79 0.73 8.75
CA GLU A 39 -9.76 1.62 9.25
C GLU A 39 -8.67 1.78 8.19
N VAL A 40 -8.40 2.99 7.74
CA VAL A 40 -7.33 3.25 6.76
C VAL A 40 -6.04 3.65 7.49
N TYR A 41 -5.02 2.82 7.38
CA TYR A 41 -3.68 3.08 7.89
C TYR A 41 -2.78 3.65 6.79
N CYS A 42 -2.19 4.80 7.02
CA CYS A 42 -1.26 5.44 6.11
C CYS A 42 -0.02 5.93 6.88
N PRO A 43 1.17 5.35 6.69
CA PRO A 43 2.38 5.70 7.44
C PRO A 43 2.72 7.18 7.39
N VAL A 44 2.60 7.82 6.22
CA VAL A 44 2.91 9.24 6.04
C VAL A 44 1.96 10.16 6.82
N SER A 45 0.71 9.73 7.02
CA SER A 45 -0.24 10.50 7.84
C SER A 45 0.09 10.43 9.33
N ILE A 46 0.73 9.35 9.77
CA ILE A 46 1.14 9.14 11.16
C ILE A 46 2.49 9.79 11.43
N HIS A 47 3.40 9.70 10.47
CA HIS A 47 4.77 10.20 10.57
C HIS A 47 5.09 11.19 9.42
N PRO A 48 4.44 12.38 9.38
CA PRO A 48 4.62 13.33 8.28
C PRO A 48 6.03 13.93 8.22
N GLU A 49 6.78 13.90 9.32
CA GLU A 49 8.13 14.45 9.44
C GLU A 49 9.23 13.37 9.40
N SER A 50 8.91 12.17 8.91
CA SER A 50 9.80 11.00 8.99
C SER A 50 11.18 11.18 8.32
N LEU A 51 11.29 12.03 7.30
CA LEU A 51 12.59 12.36 6.69
C LEU A 51 13.58 13.02 7.65
N GLY A 52 13.11 13.67 8.69
CA GLY A 52 13.94 14.31 9.70
C GLY A 52 14.34 13.39 10.87
N TYR A 53 13.90 12.15 10.88
CA TYR A 53 14.21 11.19 11.94
C TYR A 53 15.66 10.72 11.87
N ASP A 54 16.27 10.48 13.02
CA ASP A 54 17.54 9.75 13.10
C ASP A 54 17.37 8.28 12.70
N GLU A 55 18.47 7.56 12.51
CA GLU A 55 18.43 6.16 12.07
C GLU A 55 17.66 5.24 13.02
N ALA A 56 17.79 5.44 14.33
CA ALA A 56 17.09 4.61 15.32
C ALA A 56 15.58 4.82 15.26
N LYS A 57 15.12 6.07 15.16
CA LYS A 57 13.69 6.39 15.01
C LYS A 57 13.16 5.97 13.63
N ALA A 58 13.96 6.15 12.59
CA ALA A 58 13.59 5.71 11.25
C ALA A 58 13.39 4.19 11.19
N LEU A 59 14.26 3.41 11.84
CA LEU A 59 14.12 1.94 11.92
C LEU A 59 12.84 1.55 12.67
N GLU A 60 12.59 2.14 13.86
CA GLU A 60 11.37 1.89 14.63
C GLU A 60 10.11 2.15 13.81
N VAL A 61 10.02 3.29 13.13
CA VAL A 61 8.87 3.66 12.27
C VAL A 61 8.73 2.74 11.07
N PHE A 62 9.84 2.31 10.47
CA PHE A 62 9.82 1.37 9.37
C PHE A 62 9.29 0.00 9.81
N GLU A 63 9.77 -0.53 10.93
CA GLU A 63 9.29 -1.80 11.51
C GLU A 63 7.81 -1.72 11.89
N GLU A 64 7.36 -0.60 12.47
CA GLU A 64 5.94 -0.34 12.77
C GLU A 64 5.09 -0.37 11.49
N SER A 65 5.57 0.27 10.41
CA SER A 65 4.89 0.28 9.12
C SER A 65 4.75 -1.12 8.53
N VAL A 66 5.82 -1.90 8.53
CA VAL A 66 5.83 -3.28 8.05
C VAL A 66 4.86 -4.14 8.86
N GLU A 67 4.87 -4.02 10.18
CA GLU A 67 3.96 -4.79 11.04
C GLU A 67 2.49 -4.37 10.83
N ALA A 68 2.20 -3.09 10.64
CA ALA A 68 0.87 -2.62 10.29
C ALA A 68 0.39 -3.18 8.94
N ALA A 69 1.29 -3.28 7.96
CA ALA A 69 1.00 -3.92 6.68
C ALA A 69 0.65 -5.40 6.87
N ARG A 70 1.44 -6.15 7.66
CA ARG A 70 1.20 -7.58 7.97
C ARG A 70 -0.13 -7.82 8.68
N GLN A 71 -0.56 -6.91 9.54
CA GLN A 71 -1.81 -7.01 10.31
C GLN A 71 -3.04 -6.50 9.55
N SER A 72 -2.86 -5.97 8.36
CA SER A 72 -3.96 -5.48 7.53
C SER A 72 -4.69 -6.62 6.81
N ARG A 73 -5.91 -6.36 6.36
CA ARG A 73 -6.66 -7.31 5.52
C ARG A 73 -6.45 -7.05 4.03
N LEU A 74 -6.19 -5.80 3.71
CA LEU A 74 -5.93 -5.33 2.35
C LEU A 74 -4.77 -4.35 2.38
N LEU A 75 -3.84 -4.49 1.45
CA LEU A 75 -2.82 -3.50 1.14
C LEU A 75 -3.11 -2.93 -0.24
N VAL A 76 -3.17 -1.61 -0.34
CA VAL A 76 -3.32 -0.88 -1.60
C VAL A 76 -2.03 -0.15 -1.88
N ALA A 77 -1.30 -0.58 -2.90
CA ALA A 77 -0.03 0.01 -3.31
C ALA A 77 -0.20 0.94 -4.52
N TYR A 78 0.33 2.16 -4.43
CA TYR A 78 0.43 3.08 -5.56
C TYR A 78 1.89 3.26 -5.95
N LEU A 79 2.25 2.74 -7.12
CA LEU A 79 3.64 2.66 -7.60
C LEU A 79 3.76 3.26 -9.02
N PRO A 80 3.84 4.59 -9.14
CA PRO A 80 4.14 5.24 -10.43
C PRO A 80 5.55 4.89 -10.93
N GLU A 81 6.45 4.58 -10.02
CA GLU A 81 7.79 4.02 -10.25
C GLU A 81 8.19 3.10 -9.10
N ALA A 82 9.34 2.44 -9.20
CA ALA A 82 9.80 1.48 -8.20
C ALA A 82 10.06 2.15 -6.83
N SER A 83 9.73 1.43 -5.76
CA SER A 83 9.94 1.86 -4.38
C SER A 83 10.43 0.69 -3.53
N MET A 84 11.62 0.83 -2.95
CA MET A 84 12.23 -0.22 -2.11
C MET A 84 11.41 -0.49 -0.85
N GLY A 85 10.96 0.54 -0.16
CA GLY A 85 10.13 0.39 1.03
C GLY A 85 8.79 -0.29 0.73
N SER A 86 8.13 0.12 -0.33
CA SER A 86 6.88 -0.51 -0.77
C SER A 86 7.05 -1.98 -1.14
N ALA A 87 8.18 -2.34 -1.74
CA ALA A 87 8.49 -3.73 -2.07
C ALA A 87 8.57 -4.61 -0.82
N ILE A 88 9.19 -4.11 0.25
CA ILE A 88 9.29 -4.82 1.53
C ILE A 88 7.91 -4.95 2.19
N GLU A 89 7.13 -3.87 2.24
CA GLU A 89 5.77 -3.89 2.79
C GLU A 89 4.87 -4.89 2.02
N MET A 90 4.92 -4.89 0.69
CA MET A 90 4.17 -5.84 -0.15
C MET A 90 4.59 -7.29 0.10
N TRP A 91 5.90 -7.55 0.20
CA TRP A 91 6.45 -8.88 0.48
C TRP A 91 5.97 -9.40 1.82
N GLU A 92 6.13 -8.62 2.88
CA GLU A 92 5.75 -9.01 4.24
C GLU A 92 4.22 -9.15 4.39
N ALA A 93 3.44 -8.26 3.79
CA ALA A 93 1.98 -8.38 3.72
C ALA A 93 1.55 -9.69 3.03
N LYS A 94 2.14 -10.01 1.88
CA LYS A 94 1.83 -11.23 1.13
C LYS A 94 2.15 -12.49 1.94
N LYS A 95 3.29 -12.53 2.61
CA LYS A 95 3.67 -13.64 3.51
C LYS A 95 2.67 -13.82 4.67
N ALA A 96 2.10 -12.73 5.16
CA ALA A 96 1.09 -12.74 6.21
C ALA A 96 -0.33 -13.08 5.70
N GLY A 97 -0.50 -13.32 4.39
CA GLY A 97 -1.80 -13.64 3.79
C GLY A 97 -2.68 -12.43 3.51
N VAL A 98 -2.13 -11.23 3.60
CA VAL A 98 -2.81 -9.99 3.26
C VAL A 98 -3.06 -9.93 1.76
N LYS A 99 -4.22 -9.46 1.36
CA LYS A 99 -4.56 -9.25 -0.05
C LYS A 99 -3.92 -7.96 -0.55
N VAL A 100 -3.35 -7.98 -1.75
CA VAL A 100 -2.61 -6.85 -2.31
C VAL A 100 -3.23 -6.42 -3.63
N VAL A 101 -3.61 -5.14 -3.69
CA VAL A 101 -4.05 -4.47 -4.92
C VAL A 101 -3.03 -3.41 -5.27
N THR A 102 -2.48 -3.46 -6.47
CA THR A 102 -1.43 -2.52 -6.91
C THR A 102 -1.91 -1.68 -8.08
N ILE A 103 -1.72 -0.37 -7.96
CA ILE A 103 -2.02 0.64 -8.98
C ILE A 103 -0.69 1.06 -9.59
N THR A 104 -0.41 0.62 -10.81
CA THR A 104 0.89 0.85 -11.46
C THR A 104 0.85 0.54 -12.96
N ALA A 105 1.71 1.20 -13.71
CA ALA A 105 2.04 0.82 -15.08
C ALA A 105 3.18 -0.24 -15.15
N LEU A 106 3.81 -0.57 -14.02
CA LEU A 106 4.95 -1.50 -13.94
C LEU A 106 4.52 -2.98 -13.91
N GLU A 107 3.59 -3.37 -14.78
CA GLU A 107 2.97 -4.70 -14.77
C GLU A 107 3.95 -5.87 -15.00
N HIS A 108 5.13 -5.59 -15.58
CA HIS A 108 6.17 -6.60 -15.80
C HIS A 108 7.20 -6.68 -14.65
N ASN A 109 7.17 -5.78 -13.70
CA ASN A 109 8.04 -5.82 -12.53
C ASN A 109 7.72 -7.06 -11.68
N TRP A 110 8.75 -7.82 -11.28
CA TRP A 110 8.55 -9.07 -10.54
C TRP A 110 7.87 -8.88 -9.19
N VAL A 111 8.20 -7.83 -8.46
CA VAL A 111 7.53 -7.54 -7.17
C VAL A 111 6.03 -7.34 -7.40
N VAL A 112 5.67 -6.55 -8.42
CA VAL A 112 4.26 -6.33 -8.78
C VAL A 112 3.59 -7.64 -9.18
N LYS A 113 4.18 -8.39 -10.10
CA LYS A 113 3.60 -9.65 -10.61
C LYS A 113 3.41 -10.72 -9.54
N LEU A 114 4.40 -10.86 -8.65
CA LEU A 114 4.44 -11.97 -7.69
C LEU A 114 3.67 -11.66 -6.41
N PHE A 115 3.59 -10.39 -6.02
CA PHE A 115 3.01 -10.03 -4.72
C PHE A 115 1.67 -9.31 -4.80
N SER A 116 1.15 -9.01 -5.99
CA SER A 116 -0.20 -8.46 -6.17
C SER A 116 -1.22 -9.56 -6.45
N ASP A 117 -2.40 -9.44 -5.87
CA ASP A 117 -3.56 -10.26 -6.22
C ASP A 117 -4.35 -9.62 -7.37
N ILE A 118 -4.38 -8.27 -7.44
CA ILE A 118 -4.96 -7.51 -8.55
C ILE A 118 -4.00 -6.37 -8.91
N VAL A 119 -3.80 -6.14 -10.19
CA VAL A 119 -3.06 -4.99 -10.72
C VAL A 119 -3.97 -4.18 -11.62
N VAL A 120 -4.02 -2.87 -11.40
CA VAL A 120 -4.68 -1.88 -12.26
C VAL A 120 -3.71 -0.78 -12.64
N LYS A 121 -3.95 -0.08 -13.74
CA LYS A 121 -3.01 0.93 -14.26
C LYS A 121 -3.26 2.33 -13.69
N THR A 122 -4.50 2.64 -13.33
CA THR A 122 -4.90 4.00 -12.93
C THR A 122 -5.74 4.00 -11.67
N MET A 123 -5.82 5.18 -11.03
CA MET A 123 -6.73 5.43 -9.91
C MET A 123 -8.20 5.24 -10.30
N ASP A 124 -8.56 5.57 -11.54
CA ASP A 124 -9.94 5.43 -12.02
C ASP A 124 -10.31 3.93 -12.16
N GLU A 125 -9.39 3.11 -12.66
CA GLU A 125 -9.57 1.65 -12.67
C GLU A 125 -9.67 1.08 -11.25
N PHE A 126 -8.91 1.59 -10.30
CA PHE A 126 -9.04 1.22 -8.89
C PHE A 126 -10.39 1.60 -8.31
N GLU A 127 -10.90 2.79 -8.62
CA GLU A 127 -12.24 3.21 -8.21
C GLU A 127 -13.32 2.27 -8.78
N GLU A 128 -13.20 1.85 -10.03
CA GLU A 128 -14.13 0.87 -10.63
C GLU A 128 -14.08 -0.49 -9.91
N LEU A 129 -12.90 -0.93 -9.45
CA LEU A 129 -12.79 -2.13 -8.61
C LEU A 129 -13.53 -1.98 -7.26
N LEU A 130 -13.49 -0.78 -6.67
CA LEU A 130 -14.18 -0.47 -5.42
C LEU A 130 -15.70 -0.43 -5.61
N LYS A 131 -16.18 0.19 -6.70
CA LYS A 131 -17.62 0.24 -7.07
C LYS A 131 -18.18 -1.17 -7.28
N GLY A 132 -17.39 -2.03 -7.88
CA GLY A 132 -17.74 -3.44 -8.08
C GLY A 132 -17.59 -4.30 -6.83
N SER A 133 -17.77 -5.60 -6.97
CA SER A 133 -17.61 -6.56 -5.88
C SER A 133 -16.23 -7.21 -5.84
N ALA A 134 -15.31 -6.85 -6.73
CA ALA A 134 -14.05 -7.54 -6.92
C ALA A 134 -13.18 -7.50 -5.64
N ILE A 135 -12.96 -6.33 -5.06
CA ILE A 135 -12.19 -6.19 -3.82
C ILE A 135 -12.89 -6.87 -2.66
N ARG A 136 -14.22 -6.74 -2.53
CA ARG A 136 -14.98 -7.41 -1.48
C ARG A 136 -14.91 -8.93 -1.56
N ARG A 137 -14.91 -9.49 -2.77
CA ARG A 137 -14.69 -10.93 -2.99
C ARG A 137 -13.27 -11.33 -2.66
N LEU A 138 -12.29 -10.55 -3.07
CA LEU A 138 -10.87 -10.80 -2.82
C LEU A 138 -10.58 -10.92 -1.31
N ILE A 139 -11.03 -9.97 -0.51
CA ILE A 139 -10.78 -9.97 0.94
C ILE A 139 -11.52 -11.07 1.72
N LYS A 140 -12.55 -11.69 1.13
CA LYS A 140 -13.26 -12.84 1.71
C LYS A 140 -12.54 -14.17 1.46
N GLN A 141 -11.64 -14.22 0.49
CA GLN A 141 -10.87 -15.44 0.21
C GLN A 141 -9.89 -15.69 1.36
N PRO A 142 -9.75 -16.94 1.82
CA PRO A 142 -8.71 -17.29 2.80
C PRO A 142 -7.33 -16.94 2.23
N GLY A 143 -6.43 -16.52 3.11
CA GLY A 143 -5.02 -16.35 2.73
C GLY A 143 -4.36 -17.69 2.40
N PRO A 144 -3.24 -17.70 1.69
CA PRO A 144 -2.47 -18.93 1.49
C PRO A 144 -2.04 -19.48 2.85
N GLY A 145 -2.52 -20.67 3.21
CA GLY A 145 -2.18 -21.35 4.47
C GLY A 145 -3.24 -21.25 5.58
N ALA A 146 -4.44 -20.80 5.26
CA ALA A 146 -5.59 -20.91 6.18
C ALA A 146 -6.32 -22.23 5.99
#